data_2c311db4b54bab8cc699fa5740f0150d
#
_entry.id   2c311db4b54bab8cc699fa5740f0150d
#
_cell.length_a   1.000
_cell.length_b   1.000
_cell.length_c   1.000
_cell.angle_alpha   90.00
_cell.angle_beta   90.00
_cell.angle_gamma   90.00
#
_symmetry.space_group_name_H-M   'P 1'
#
loop_
_entity.id
_entity.type
_entity.pdbx_description
1 polymer ?
#
loop_
_entity_poly.entity_id
_entity_poly.type
_entity_poly.pdbx_seq_one_letter_code
_entity_poly.pdbx_strand_id
1 'polypeptide(L)'
;VYRQKLEIVSKFKKHNYSDEKPIIADIIGYDVSNFRKSIIIDVGTKQGASLDDIVVFGNALVGRISAIGRSSGRVVLITDPASNVPSRFLQSRTQGMVQGTADGTCIMKYVPRQTEINEFDRIVSSGIGGAFPKSLYVGDVIEVKQKNAKLFKDIKIKPRVAISKIEHVLVIKKQSVESIFESEASYQ
;
A
#
# COMPACT_ATOMS: atom_id res chain seq x y z
N VAL A 1 -23.19 1.07 8.56
CA VAL A 1 -21.89 1.12 9.26
C VAL A 1 -21.39 -0.29 9.57
N TYR A 2 -22.14 -1.16 10.27
CA TYR A 2 -21.67 -2.52 10.64
C TYR A 2 -21.44 -3.46 9.45
N ARG A 3 -22.28 -3.41 8.40
CA ARG A 3 -22.13 -4.23 7.19
C ARG A 3 -20.84 -3.91 6.40
N GLN A 4 -20.47 -2.63 6.28
CA GLN A 4 -19.26 -2.22 5.58
C GLN A 4 -17.99 -2.68 6.32
N LYS A 5 -17.97 -2.58 7.66
CA LYS A 5 -16.87 -3.09 8.50
C LYS A 5 -16.68 -4.60 8.35
N LEU A 6 -17.76 -5.37 8.32
CA LEU A 6 -17.73 -6.83 8.12
C LEU A 6 -17.27 -7.20 6.70
N GLU A 7 -17.68 -6.45 5.68
CA GLU A 7 -17.29 -6.69 4.28
C GLU A 7 -15.79 -6.46 4.07
N ILE A 8 -15.20 -5.41 4.65
CA ILE A 8 -13.78 -5.13 4.58
C ILE A 8 -12.97 -6.26 5.21
N VAL A 9 -13.37 -6.71 6.41
CA VAL A 9 -12.72 -7.83 7.11
C VAL A 9 -12.86 -9.15 6.35
N SER A 10 -14.03 -9.43 5.76
CA SER A 10 -14.24 -10.68 5.02
C SER A 10 -13.41 -10.74 3.73
N LYS A 11 -13.26 -9.62 3.03
CA LYS A 11 -12.38 -9.52 1.87
C LYS A 11 -10.91 -9.68 2.25
N PHE A 12 -10.53 -9.25 3.45
CA PHE A 12 -9.15 -9.38 3.95
C PHE A 12 -8.80 -10.82 4.39
N LYS A 13 -9.71 -11.56 5.00
CA LYS A 13 -9.48 -12.95 5.49
C LYS A 13 -9.00 -13.93 4.41
N LYS A 14 -9.15 -13.62 3.13
CA LYS A 14 -8.67 -14.43 2.00
C LYS A 14 -7.16 -14.29 1.71
N HIS A 15 -6.46 -13.36 2.37
CA HIS A 15 -5.08 -13.01 2.01
C HIS A 15 -4.15 -13.00 3.24
N ASN A 16 -4.02 -14.04 4.00
CA ASN A 16 -3.13 -14.21 5.17
C ASN A 16 -1.85 -13.33 5.16
N TYR A 17 -2.01 -12.03 5.43
CA TYR A 17 -0.88 -11.09 5.46
C TYR A 17 -0.20 -11.00 6.82
N SER A 18 -0.86 -11.42 7.89
CA SER A 18 -0.29 -11.55 9.24
C SER A 18 -1.15 -12.51 10.06
N ASP A 19 -0.54 -13.17 11.04
CA ASP A 19 -1.24 -14.02 12.02
C ASP A 19 -2.08 -13.20 13.01
N GLU A 20 -1.81 -11.90 13.11
CA GLU A 20 -2.55 -10.98 13.96
C GLU A 20 -3.84 -10.50 13.28
N LYS A 21 -4.87 -10.30 14.11
CA LYS A 21 -6.15 -9.75 13.63
C LYS A 21 -5.96 -8.30 13.20
N PRO A 22 -6.46 -7.90 12.01
CA PRO A 22 -6.41 -6.51 11.58
C PRO A 22 -7.24 -5.63 12.51
N ILE A 23 -6.78 -4.40 12.74
CA ILE A 23 -7.49 -3.40 13.52
C ILE A 23 -8.33 -2.57 12.55
N ILE A 24 -9.64 -2.46 12.81
CA ILE A 24 -10.53 -1.59 12.03
C ILE A 24 -10.37 -0.17 12.54
N ALA A 25 -10.17 0.78 11.63
CA ALA A 25 -10.04 2.20 11.94
C ALA A 25 -10.98 3.05 11.10
N ASP A 26 -11.52 4.09 11.69
CA ASP A 26 -12.32 5.10 11.01
C ASP A 26 -11.40 6.27 10.58
N ILE A 27 -11.62 6.81 9.39
CA ILE A 27 -10.91 7.99 8.91
C ILE A 27 -11.58 9.22 9.52
N ILE A 28 -10.84 9.97 10.34
CA ILE A 28 -11.34 11.14 11.08
C ILE A 28 -10.77 12.47 10.58
N GLY A 29 -9.86 12.44 9.59
CA GLY A 29 -9.31 13.64 9.00
C GLY A 29 -8.51 13.36 7.73
N TYR A 30 -8.37 14.41 6.91
CA TYR A 30 -7.63 14.38 5.64
C TYR A 30 -6.66 15.55 5.59
N ASP A 31 -5.43 15.28 5.13
CA ASP A 31 -4.46 16.28 4.73
C ASP A 31 -4.02 15.95 3.30
N VAL A 32 -4.62 16.64 2.34
CA VAL A 32 -4.43 16.41 0.90
C VAL A 32 -3.85 17.66 0.21
N SER A 33 -2.91 18.31 0.86
CA SER A 33 -2.15 19.40 0.23
C SER A 33 -1.33 18.85 -0.96
N ASN A 34 -0.86 19.76 -1.84
CA ASN A 34 -0.03 19.34 -2.98
C ASN A 34 1.31 18.72 -2.55
N PHE A 35 1.76 18.95 -1.32
CA PHE A 35 3.05 18.51 -0.80
C PHE A 35 2.95 17.29 0.12
N ARG A 36 1.79 17.06 0.74
CA ARG A 36 1.57 15.91 1.62
C ARG A 36 0.18 15.35 1.40
N LYS A 37 0.10 14.03 1.37
CA LYS A 37 -1.17 13.30 1.28
C LYS A 37 -1.22 12.30 2.40
N SER A 38 -1.98 12.65 3.44
CA SER A 38 -2.15 11.80 4.61
C SER A 38 -3.59 11.81 5.10
N ILE A 39 -3.96 10.78 5.84
CA ILE A 39 -5.22 10.70 6.59
C ILE A 39 -4.92 10.52 8.07
N ILE A 40 -5.88 10.94 8.89
CA ILE A 40 -5.89 10.64 10.32
C ILE A 40 -6.91 9.56 10.58
N ILE A 41 -6.53 8.57 11.36
CA ILE A 41 -7.38 7.46 11.78
C ILE A 41 -7.56 7.49 13.30
N ASP A 42 -8.69 6.95 13.79
CA ASP A 42 -9.06 6.89 15.21
C ASP A 42 -8.40 5.73 15.96
N VAL A 43 -7.32 5.20 15.45
CA VAL A 43 -6.56 4.08 16.01
C VAL A 43 -5.15 4.53 16.37
N GLY A 44 -4.71 4.20 17.59
CA GLY A 44 -3.39 4.50 18.13
C GLY A 44 -2.79 3.35 18.91
N THR A 45 -1.81 3.66 19.75
CA THR A 45 -1.10 2.64 20.56
C THR A 45 -2.03 1.92 21.55
N LYS A 46 -3.08 2.58 22.03
CA LYS A 46 -4.08 1.98 22.93
C LYS A 46 -4.81 0.81 22.28
N GLN A 47 -5.03 0.86 20.98
CA GLN A 47 -5.69 -0.20 20.21
C GLN A 47 -4.68 -1.23 19.64
N GLY A 48 -3.39 -1.09 19.96
CA GLY A 48 -2.35 -2.01 19.52
C GLY A 48 -1.68 -1.64 18.20
N ALA A 49 -1.99 -0.48 17.60
CA ALA A 49 -1.27 -0.03 16.41
C ALA A 49 0.13 0.47 16.74
N SER A 50 1.02 0.42 15.77
CA SER A 50 2.42 0.82 15.89
C SER A 50 2.87 1.66 14.70
N LEU A 51 3.98 2.36 14.87
CA LEU A 51 4.63 3.07 13.77
C LEU A 51 5.01 2.06 12.67
N ASP A 52 4.87 2.47 11.42
CA ASP A 52 5.10 1.66 10.23
C ASP A 52 4.09 0.54 9.98
N ASP A 53 3.06 0.35 10.80
CA ASP A 53 1.96 -0.55 10.47
C ASP A 53 1.31 -0.15 9.14
N ILE A 54 0.89 -1.14 8.38
CA ILE A 54 0.37 -0.97 7.02
C ILE A 54 -1.14 -0.75 7.06
N VAL A 55 -1.61 0.16 6.24
CA VAL A 55 -3.03 0.49 6.13
C VAL A 55 -3.56 0.05 4.77
N VAL A 56 -4.66 -0.72 4.81
CA VAL A 56 -5.28 -1.32 3.61
C VAL A 56 -6.79 -1.09 3.59
N PHE A 57 -7.36 -1.17 2.40
CA PHE A 57 -8.80 -1.26 2.17
C PHE A 57 -9.10 -2.54 1.37
N GLY A 58 -9.68 -3.53 2.03
CA GLY A 58 -9.71 -4.88 1.50
C GLY A 58 -8.29 -5.40 1.27
N ASN A 59 -7.95 -5.77 0.04
CA ASN A 59 -6.61 -6.20 -0.36
C ASN A 59 -5.78 -5.09 -1.03
N ALA A 60 -6.28 -3.86 -1.03
CA ALA A 60 -5.61 -2.73 -1.66
C ALA A 60 -4.81 -1.91 -0.64
N LEU A 61 -3.58 -1.57 -1.01
CA LEU A 61 -2.70 -0.76 -0.19
C LEU A 61 -3.18 0.70 -0.19
N VAL A 62 -3.35 1.25 1.00
CA VAL A 62 -3.71 2.66 1.23
C VAL A 62 -2.48 3.47 1.61
N GLY A 63 -1.70 2.97 2.55
CA GLY A 63 -0.53 3.69 3.05
C GLY A 63 0.12 3.01 4.25
N ARG A 64 0.83 3.81 5.04
CA ARG A 64 1.59 3.38 6.21
C ARG A 64 1.46 4.40 7.34
N ILE A 65 1.40 3.95 8.58
CA ILE A 65 1.40 4.83 9.75
C ILE A 65 2.76 5.53 9.86
N SER A 66 2.77 6.85 9.76
CA SER A 66 3.97 7.70 9.83
C SER A 66 4.13 8.44 11.15
N ALA A 67 3.05 8.57 11.91
CA ALA A 67 3.06 9.09 13.27
C ALA A 67 1.92 8.45 14.04
N ILE A 68 2.13 8.18 15.32
CA ILE A 68 1.15 7.51 16.15
C ILE A 68 1.08 8.17 17.52
N GLY A 69 -0.15 8.44 17.94
CA GLY A 69 -0.51 8.87 19.29
C GLY A 69 -1.16 7.75 20.06
N ARG A 70 -1.70 8.09 21.24
CA ARG A 70 -2.37 7.11 22.11
C ARG A 70 -3.67 6.56 21.51
N SER A 71 -4.48 7.40 20.86
CA SER A 71 -5.81 7.06 20.31
C SER A 71 -5.99 7.43 18.85
N SER A 72 -4.97 7.91 18.17
CA SER A 72 -5.02 8.27 16.75
C SER A 72 -3.69 8.04 16.07
N GLY A 73 -3.72 7.88 14.75
CA GLY A 73 -2.54 7.72 13.91
C GLY A 73 -2.63 8.53 12.63
N ARG A 74 -1.49 9.00 12.14
CA ARG A 74 -1.36 9.61 10.81
C ARG A 74 -0.85 8.58 9.84
N VAL A 75 -1.54 8.43 8.73
CA VAL A 75 -1.20 7.50 7.65
C VAL A 75 -0.73 8.31 6.44
N VAL A 76 0.50 8.12 6.00
CA VAL A 76 0.97 8.63 4.70
C VAL A 76 0.45 7.71 3.61
N LEU A 77 -0.22 8.31 2.63
CA LEU A 77 -0.83 7.58 1.51
C LEU A 77 0.22 7.15 0.48
N ILE A 78 -0.07 6.10 -0.29
CA ILE A 78 0.79 5.69 -1.41
C ILE A 78 0.88 6.76 -2.51
N THR A 79 -0.09 7.68 -2.55
CA THR A 79 -0.12 8.82 -3.47
C THR A 79 0.70 10.01 -3.00
N ASP A 80 1.26 9.97 -1.79
CA ASP A 80 2.17 11.01 -1.29
C ASP A 80 3.49 10.99 -2.07
N PRO A 81 4.01 12.14 -2.52
CA PRO A 81 5.29 12.21 -3.23
C PRO A 81 6.50 11.64 -2.46
N ALA A 82 6.44 11.61 -1.14
CA ALA A 82 7.47 11.00 -0.30
C ALA A 82 7.28 9.48 -0.10
N SER A 83 6.14 8.93 -0.52
CA SER A 83 5.87 7.49 -0.42
C SER A 83 6.60 6.72 -1.52
N ASN A 84 7.30 5.65 -1.12
CA ASN A 84 7.98 4.73 -2.03
C ASN A 84 7.57 3.30 -1.67
N VAL A 85 6.91 2.62 -2.60
CA VAL A 85 6.41 1.25 -2.42
C VAL A 85 7.11 0.31 -3.38
N PRO A 86 7.98 -0.60 -2.89
CA PRO A 86 8.55 -1.67 -3.70
C PRO A 86 7.41 -2.52 -4.29
N SER A 87 7.32 -2.55 -5.61
CA SER A 87 6.17 -3.12 -6.31
C SER A 87 6.61 -3.97 -7.49
N ARG A 88 5.69 -4.78 -8.00
CA ARG A 88 5.88 -5.58 -9.20
C ARG A 88 4.59 -5.67 -10.01
N PHE A 89 4.71 -5.93 -11.29
CA PHE A 89 3.59 -6.36 -12.10
C PHE A 89 3.07 -7.72 -11.64
N LEU A 90 1.75 -7.88 -11.61
CA LEU A 90 1.15 -9.12 -11.14
C LEU A 90 1.49 -10.30 -12.07
N GLN A 91 1.46 -10.10 -13.38
CA GLN A 91 1.68 -11.15 -14.38
C GLN A 91 3.16 -11.35 -14.70
N SER A 92 3.83 -10.33 -15.24
CA SER A 92 5.24 -10.43 -15.68
C SER A 92 6.23 -10.55 -14.52
N ARG A 93 5.81 -10.23 -13.28
CA ARG A 93 6.64 -10.17 -12.07
C ARG A 93 7.79 -9.15 -12.14
N THR A 94 7.87 -8.36 -13.21
CA THR A 94 8.86 -7.29 -13.33
C THR A 94 8.72 -6.31 -12.19
N GLN A 95 9.83 -6.00 -11.54
CA GLN A 95 9.88 -5.15 -10.36
C GLN A 95 10.09 -3.68 -10.72
N GLY A 96 9.71 -2.81 -9.80
CA GLY A 96 9.94 -1.38 -9.84
C GLY A 96 9.57 -0.74 -8.50
N MET A 97 9.68 0.58 -8.45
CA MET A 97 9.34 1.39 -7.29
C MET A 97 8.16 2.29 -7.61
N VAL A 98 7.06 2.13 -6.91
CA VAL A 98 5.90 3.02 -7.03
C VAL A 98 6.06 4.20 -6.09
N GLN A 99 5.98 5.40 -6.63
CA GLN A 99 6.03 6.68 -5.91
C GLN A 99 4.76 7.48 -6.19
N GLY A 100 4.24 8.15 -5.17
CA GLY A 100 3.12 9.07 -5.34
C GLY A 100 3.51 10.33 -6.12
N THR A 101 2.51 11.00 -6.67
CA THR A 101 2.68 12.25 -7.42
C THR A 101 1.73 13.33 -6.90
N ALA A 102 2.03 14.60 -7.20
CA ALA A 102 1.23 15.73 -6.73
C ALA A 102 -0.22 15.68 -7.22
N ASP A 103 -0.47 15.12 -8.40
CA ASP A 103 -1.82 15.01 -9.01
C ASP A 103 -2.69 13.87 -8.43
N GLY A 104 -2.20 13.13 -7.42
CA GLY A 104 -2.94 12.04 -6.77
C GLY A 104 -2.88 10.70 -7.51
N THR A 105 -2.08 10.62 -8.55
CA THR A 105 -1.71 9.34 -9.19
C THR A 105 -0.40 8.81 -8.59
N CYS A 106 0.11 7.72 -9.13
CA CYS A 106 1.44 7.22 -8.82
C CYS A 106 2.24 7.02 -10.10
N ILE A 107 3.55 6.97 -9.95
CA ILE A 107 4.47 6.62 -11.02
C ILE A 107 5.32 5.42 -10.60
N MET A 108 5.43 4.41 -11.44
CA MET A 108 6.36 3.30 -11.23
C MET A 108 7.64 3.56 -12.02
N LYS A 109 8.75 3.57 -11.30
CA LYS A 109 10.11 3.83 -11.79
C LYS A 109 10.94 2.54 -11.82
N TYR A 110 12.09 2.59 -12.47
CA TYR A 110 13.08 1.51 -12.57
C TYR A 110 12.56 0.26 -13.30
N VAL A 111 11.56 0.39 -14.15
CA VAL A 111 11.08 -0.71 -15.00
C VAL A 111 11.95 -0.78 -16.26
N PRO A 112 12.57 -1.93 -16.56
CA PRO A 112 13.44 -2.07 -17.74
C PRO A 112 12.72 -1.72 -19.03
N ARG A 113 13.42 -1.07 -19.97
CA ARG A 113 12.83 -0.59 -21.23
C ARG A 113 12.20 -1.69 -22.08
N GLN A 114 12.77 -2.89 -22.08
CA GLN A 114 12.31 -4.03 -22.86
C GLN A 114 11.08 -4.72 -22.26
N THR A 115 10.64 -4.35 -21.04
CA THR A 115 9.45 -4.95 -20.42
C THR A 115 8.21 -4.62 -21.25
N GLU A 116 7.48 -5.62 -21.68
CA GLU A 116 6.17 -5.44 -22.30
C GLU A 116 5.14 -5.08 -21.22
N ILE A 117 4.43 -3.98 -21.43
CA ILE A 117 3.47 -3.42 -20.48
C ILE A 117 2.24 -2.98 -21.26
N ASN A 118 1.10 -3.42 -20.79
CA ASN A 118 -0.20 -3.05 -21.34
C ASN A 118 -0.94 -2.09 -20.39
N GLU A 119 -1.85 -1.30 -20.95
CA GLU A 119 -2.82 -0.57 -20.14
C GLU A 119 -3.64 -1.56 -19.32
N PHE A 120 -3.98 -1.15 -18.10
CA PHE A 120 -4.69 -1.96 -17.09
C PHE A 120 -3.89 -3.12 -16.50
N ASP A 121 -2.60 -3.26 -16.82
CA ASP A 121 -1.74 -4.20 -16.08
C ASP A 121 -1.77 -3.88 -14.59
N ARG A 122 -1.94 -4.92 -13.78
CA ARG A 122 -2.07 -4.80 -12.33
C ARG A 122 -0.71 -4.73 -11.66
N ILE A 123 -0.60 -3.83 -10.70
CA ILE A 123 0.59 -3.64 -9.89
C ILE A 123 0.27 -3.97 -8.44
N VAL A 124 1.14 -4.78 -7.84
CA VAL A 124 1.04 -5.21 -6.44
C VAL A 124 2.35 -4.95 -5.72
N SER A 125 2.29 -4.84 -4.39
CA SER A 125 3.50 -4.77 -3.56
C SER A 125 4.36 -6.03 -3.74
N SER A 126 5.69 -5.86 -3.77
CA SER A 126 6.63 -6.97 -4.01
C SER A 126 6.96 -7.76 -2.75
N GLY A 127 6.85 -7.13 -1.58
CA GLY A 127 7.32 -7.69 -0.30
C GLY A 127 8.83 -7.51 -0.08
N ILE A 128 9.57 -7.00 -1.07
CA ILE A 128 11.01 -6.81 -0.96
C ILE A 128 11.32 -5.72 0.07
N GLY A 129 12.31 -5.98 0.91
CA GLY A 129 12.72 -5.07 1.98
C GLY A 129 11.82 -5.13 3.23
N GLY A 130 10.78 -5.98 3.27
CA GLY A 130 9.94 -6.20 4.44
C GLY A 130 9.09 -5.01 4.90
N ALA A 131 9.16 -3.86 4.19
CA ALA A 131 8.41 -2.66 4.57
C ALA A 131 6.91 -2.80 4.30
N PHE A 132 6.53 -3.59 3.29
CA PHE A 132 5.15 -3.85 2.90
C PHE A 132 4.94 -5.34 2.67
N PRO A 133 3.79 -5.90 3.10
CA PRO A 133 3.43 -7.27 2.77
C PRO A 133 3.39 -7.49 1.25
N LYS A 134 3.68 -8.72 0.83
CA LYS A 134 3.63 -9.12 -0.58
C LYS A 134 2.19 -9.18 -1.09
N SER A 135 1.99 -8.80 -2.36
CA SER A 135 0.73 -8.98 -3.10
C SER A 135 -0.44 -8.09 -2.66
N LEU A 136 -0.20 -7.00 -1.93
CA LEU A 136 -1.19 -5.94 -1.76
C LEU A 136 -1.39 -5.20 -3.08
N TYR A 137 -2.64 -4.95 -3.45
CA TYR A 137 -2.98 -4.28 -4.70
C TYR A 137 -2.66 -2.78 -4.61
N VAL A 138 -1.79 -2.30 -5.49
CA VAL A 138 -1.36 -0.88 -5.54
C VAL A 138 -2.22 -0.10 -6.52
N GLY A 139 -2.34 -0.57 -7.76
CA GLY A 139 -3.13 0.11 -8.79
C GLY A 139 -2.97 -0.50 -10.17
N ASP A 140 -3.54 0.18 -11.16
CA ASP A 140 -3.55 -0.23 -12.56
C ASP A 140 -2.76 0.76 -13.42
N VAL A 141 -2.09 0.25 -14.45
CA VAL A 141 -1.40 1.07 -15.45
C VAL A 141 -2.41 1.88 -16.26
N ILE A 142 -2.18 3.20 -16.36
CA ILE A 142 -3.01 4.10 -17.18
C ILE A 142 -2.22 4.76 -18.32
N GLU A 143 -0.89 4.81 -18.21
CA GLU A 143 -0.05 5.41 -19.25
C GLU A 143 1.38 4.88 -19.15
N VAL A 144 2.00 4.58 -20.28
CA VAL A 144 3.41 4.18 -20.37
C VAL A 144 4.20 5.31 -21.04
N LYS A 145 5.06 6.01 -20.28
CA LYS A 145 5.92 7.07 -20.80
C LYS A 145 7.28 6.50 -21.20
N GLN A 146 7.50 6.39 -22.48
CA GLN A 146 8.79 5.98 -23.03
C GLN A 146 9.58 7.22 -23.47
N LYS A 147 10.64 7.57 -22.73
CA LYS A 147 11.59 8.60 -23.18
C LYS A 147 12.74 7.93 -23.94
N ASN A 148 12.95 8.34 -25.19
CA ASN A 148 13.86 7.69 -26.15
C ASN A 148 15.32 7.52 -25.70
N ALA A 149 15.78 8.21 -24.65
CA ALA A 149 17.15 8.18 -24.15
C ALA A 149 17.36 7.47 -22.81
N LYS A 150 16.31 6.89 -22.19
CA LYS A 150 16.41 6.29 -20.86
C LYS A 150 16.43 4.76 -20.91
N LEU A 151 17.22 4.15 -20.00
CA LEU A 151 17.25 2.69 -19.77
C LEU A 151 15.96 2.15 -19.14
N PHE A 152 15.17 3.00 -18.49
CA PHE A 152 13.96 2.66 -17.78
C PHE A 152 12.74 3.42 -18.30
N LYS A 153 11.57 2.81 -18.18
CA LYS A 153 10.27 3.43 -18.43
C LYS A 153 9.73 4.07 -17.16
N ASP A 154 9.01 5.17 -17.35
CA ASP A 154 8.15 5.78 -16.31
C ASP A 154 6.70 5.40 -16.61
N ILE A 155 6.03 4.73 -15.67
CA ILE A 155 4.69 4.17 -15.87
C ILE A 155 3.74 4.87 -14.93
N LYS A 156 2.72 5.53 -15.48
CA LYS A 156 1.68 6.18 -14.70
C LYS A 156 0.65 5.16 -14.23
N ILE A 157 0.31 5.23 -12.96
CA ILE A 157 -0.55 4.28 -12.27
C ILE A 157 -1.70 5.02 -11.62
N LYS A 158 -2.90 4.50 -11.81
CA LYS A 158 -4.08 4.90 -11.04
C LYS A 158 -4.15 4.05 -9.77
N PRO A 159 -4.10 4.64 -8.58
CA PRO A 159 -4.26 3.92 -7.33
C PRO A 159 -5.57 3.15 -7.30
N ARG A 160 -5.55 1.94 -6.71
CA ARG A 160 -6.76 1.11 -6.62
C ARG A 160 -7.83 1.72 -5.73
N VAL A 161 -7.43 2.46 -4.70
CA VAL A 161 -8.33 3.07 -3.73
C VAL A 161 -8.40 4.58 -3.95
N ALA A 162 -9.61 5.08 -4.16
CA ALA A 162 -9.90 6.50 -4.10
C ALA A 162 -10.21 6.86 -2.63
N ILE A 163 -9.27 7.48 -1.96
CA ILE A 163 -9.36 7.81 -0.53
C ILE A 163 -10.61 8.62 -0.18
N SER A 164 -11.04 9.52 -1.04
CA SER A 164 -12.25 10.33 -0.84
C SER A 164 -13.56 9.53 -0.80
N LYS A 165 -13.52 8.25 -1.14
CA LYS A 165 -14.70 7.37 -1.23
C LYS A 165 -14.75 6.31 -0.13
N ILE A 166 -13.81 6.33 0.81
CA ILE A 166 -13.74 5.35 1.90
C ILE A 166 -13.81 6.06 3.26
N GLU A 167 -14.50 5.43 4.20
CA GLU A 167 -14.67 5.92 5.57
C GLU A 167 -13.89 5.07 6.58
N HIS A 168 -13.61 3.82 6.22
CA HIS A 168 -12.97 2.83 7.09
C HIS A 168 -11.78 2.20 6.41
N VAL A 169 -10.76 1.86 7.18
CA VAL A 169 -9.56 1.15 6.75
C VAL A 169 -9.21 0.04 7.73
N LEU A 170 -8.33 -0.85 7.34
CA LEU A 170 -7.75 -1.86 8.21
C LEU A 170 -6.28 -1.54 8.44
N VAL A 171 -5.85 -1.61 9.69
CA VAL A 171 -4.45 -1.56 10.09
C VAL A 171 -3.96 -2.99 10.29
N ILE A 172 -2.91 -3.37 9.58
CA ILE A 172 -2.24 -4.66 9.68
C ILE A 172 -0.80 -4.46 10.15
N LYS A 173 -0.31 -5.39 10.94
CA LYS A 173 1.04 -5.31 11.45
C LYS A 173 2.08 -5.36 10.34
N LYS A 174 3.11 -4.53 10.48
CA LYS A 174 4.31 -4.64 9.67
C LYS A 174 4.93 -6.03 9.91
N GLN A 175 5.24 -6.76 8.84
CA GLN A 175 6.03 -7.98 8.95
C GLN A 175 7.45 -7.62 9.36
N SER A 176 7.93 -8.14 10.48
CA SER A 176 9.35 -8.04 10.81
C SER A 176 10.13 -9.05 9.97
N VAL A 177 11.34 -8.68 9.56
CA VAL A 177 12.23 -9.62 8.84
C VAL A 177 12.53 -10.86 9.71
N GLU A 178 12.55 -10.71 11.03
CA GLU A 178 12.72 -11.80 12.01
C GLU A 178 11.59 -12.82 11.95
N SER A 179 10.33 -12.40 11.79
CA SER A 179 9.19 -13.33 11.69
C SER A 179 9.23 -14.21 10.42
N ILE A 180 9.94 -13.78 9.38
CA ILE A 180 10.13 -14.57 8.16
C ILE A 180 11.07 -15.76 8.45
N PHE A 181 12.13 -15.55 9.22
CA PHE A 181 13.07 -16.63 9.58
C PHE A 181 12.48 -17.59 10.61
N GLU A 182 11.66 -17.11 11.56
CA GLU A 182 10.99 -17.95 12.55
C GLU A 182 9.94 -18.88 11.92
N SER A 183 9.22 -18.41 10.89
CA SER A 183 8.25 -19.27 10.18
C SER A 183 8.92 -20.39 9.39
N GLU A 184 10.11 -20.19 8.85
CA GLU A 184 10.87 -21.22 8.14
C GLU A 184 11.48 -22.26 9.11
N ALA A 185 11.83 -21.86 10.32
CA ALA A 185 12.38 -22.77 11.35
C ALA A 185 11.31 -23.73 11.92
N SER A 186 10.01 -23.43 11.77
CA SER A 186 8.91 -24.27 12.26
C SER A 186 8.54 -25.43 11.32
N TYR A 187 9.15 -25.50 10.13
CA TYR A 187 8.89 -26.53 9.12
C TYR A 187 10.02 -27.58 9.00
N GLN A 188 11.01 -27.57 9.94
CA GLN A 188 11.99 -28.64 10.11
C GLN A 188 11.65 -29.46 11.34
#